data_65e626b8b9df7d61c38070b30eb7dce8
#
_entry.id   65e626b8b9df7d61c38070b30eb7dce8
#
_cell.length_a   1.000
_cell.length_b   1.000
_cell.length_c   1.000
_cell.angle_alpha   90.00
_cell.angle_beta   90.00
_cell.angle_gamma   90.00
#
_symmetry.space_group_name_H-M   'P 1'
#
loop_
_entity.id
_entity.type
_entity.pdbx_description
1 polymer ?
#
loop_
_entity_poly.entity_id
_entity_poly.type
_entity_poly.pdbx_seq_one_letter_code
_entity_poly.pdbx_strand_id
1 'polypeptide(L)'
;MQYKGFKPYPFQRGIIDDILNKDDMFYTMTCGRQIGKTLLLINMLLYYGINKPKSTLLWVSPFYSMGVKVLSEIIDAIEDSGIVNEANKSEKIITLINGTRIYFRSAEKPETIRGLSIDYAFIDEAQDVSDDAFNKSILPTLTAK
;
A
#
# COMPACT_ATOMS: atom_id res chain seq x y z
N MET A 1 -6.62 18.33 6.81
CA MET A 1 -6.13 17.39 5.79
C MET A 1 -7.31 16.61 5.23
N GLN A 2 -7.56 16.75 3.94
CA GLN A 2 -8.66 16.06 3.28
C GLN A 2 -8.17 15.36 2.03
N TYR A 3 -8.34 14.06 2.01
CA TYR A 3 -8.18 13.28 0.80
C TYR A 3 -9.56 13.03 0.20
N LYS A 4 -9.80 13.60 -0.99
CA LYS A 4 -11.03 13.36 -1.72
C LYS A 4 -10.82 12.16 -2.62
N GLY A 5 -10.87 10.98 -2.04
CA GLY A 5 -10.70 9.75 -2.77
C GLY A 5 -11.85 9.45 -3.73
N PHE A 6 -11.79 8.30 -4.36
CA PHE A 6 -12.85 7.83 -5.24
C PHE A 6 -14.06 7.38 -4.44
N LYS A 7 -15.22 7.32 -5.13
CA LYS A 7 -16.39 6.65 -4.57
C LYS A 7 -16.28 5.16 -4.91
N PRO A 8 -16.23 4.27 -3.92
CA PRO A 8 -16.15 2.84 -4.22
C PRO A 8 -17.45 2.34 -4.85
N TYR A 9 -17.32 1.38 -5.75
CA TYR A 9 -18.49 0.64 -6.23
C TYR A 9 -19.11 -0.13 -5.05
N PRO A 10 -20.40 -0.50 -5.11
CA PRO A 10 -21.06 -1.18 -3.99
C PRO A 10 -20.31 -2.40 -3.46
N PHE A 11 -19.74 -3.21 -4.35
CA PHE A 11 -18.99 -4.39 -3.91
C PHE A 11 -17.68 -4.01 -3.20
N GLN A 12 -17.04 -2.91 -3.65
CA GLN A 12 -15.81 -2.41 -3.01
C GLN A 12 -16.11 -1.87 -1.62
N ARG A 13 -17.24 -1.20 -1.44
CA ARG A 13 -17.66 -0.69 -0.14
C ARG A 13 -17.84 -1.82 0.86
N GLY A 14 -18.47 -2.93 0.45
CA GLY A 14 -18.60 -4.08 1.32
C GLY A 14 -17.26 -4.66 1.78
N ILE A 15 -16.29 -4.72 0.86
CA ILE A 15 -14.93 -5.18 1.17
C ILE A 15 -14.24 -4.20 2.12
N ILE A 16 -14.35 -2.90 1.88
CA ILE A 16 -13.77 -1.87 2.74
C ILE A 16 -14.34 -1.97 4.16
N ASP A 17 -15.65 -2.06 4.29
CA ASP A 17 -16.31 -2.17 5.60
C ASP A 17 -15.85 -3.42 6.33
N ASP A 18 -15.71 -4.53 5.62
CA ASP A 18 -15.24 -5.79 6.17
C ASP A 18 -13.80 -5.68 6.71
N ILE A 19 -12.91 -5.07 5.93
CA ILE A 19 -11.51 -4.85 6.34
C ILE A 19 -11.44 -3.94 7.56
N LEU A 20 -12.17 -2.83 7.56
CA LEU A 20 -12.10 -1.84 8.62
C LEU A 20 -12.71 -2.31 9.93
N ASN A 21 -13.64 -3.26 9.90
CA ASN A 21 -14.35 -3.75 11.07
C ASN A 21 -13.78 -5.06 11.64
N LYS A 22 -12.68 -5.56 11.10
CA LYS A 22 -12.02 -6.78 11.58
C LYS A 22 -10.60 -6.50 12.01
N ASP A 23 -10.18 -7.18 13.08
CA ASP A 23 -8.81 -7.12 13.59
C ASP A 23 -7.91 -8.16 12.94
N ASP A 24 -8.18 -8.53 11.69
CA ASP A 24 -7.38 -9.50 10.98
C ASP A 24 -6.02 -8.91 10.61
N MET A 25 -4.95 -9.64 10.90
CA MET A 25 -3.59 -9.25 10.55
C MET A 25 -3.36 -9.31 9.04
N PHE A 26 -4.01 -10.25 8.36
CA PHE A 26 -3.93 -10.44 6.92
C PHE A 26 -5.32 -10.50 6.33
N TYR A 27 -5.47 -9.86 5.19
CA TYR A 27 -6.70 -9.88 4.44
C TYR A 27 -6.40 -10.19 2.98
N THR A 28 -6.93 -11.30 2.48
CA THR A 28 -6.76 -11.70 1.08
C THR A 28 -8.03 -11.44 0.32
N MET A 29 -7.89 -10.75 -0.80
CA MET A 29 -9.01 -10.41 -1.66
C MET A 29 -8.80 -11.02 -3.03
N THR A 30 -9.75 -11.87 -3.46
CA THR A 30 -9.72 -12.50 -4.76
C THR A 30 -10.77 -11.85 -5.64
N CYS A 31 -10.31 -11.08 -6.62
CA CYS A 31 -11.17 -10.36 -7.55
C CYS A 31 -10.61 -10.46 -8.95
N GLY A 32 -11.48 -10.33 -9.96
CA GLY A 32 -11.03 -10.22 -11.34
C GLY A 32 -10.27 -8.91 -11.57
N ARG A 33 -9.31 -8.92 -12.50
CA ARG A 33 -8.46 -7.76 -12.78
C ARG A 33 -9.25 -6.52 -13.22
N GLN A 34 -10.41 -6.71 -13.83
CA GLN A 34 -11.17 -5.64 -14.47
C GLN A 34 -12.11 -4.89 -13.52
N ILE A 35 -12.10 -5.21 -12.22
CA ILE A 35 -13.06 -4.62 -11.29
C ILE A 35 -12.43 -3.64 -10.30
N GLY A 36 -11.30 -3.05 -10.67
CA GLY A 36 -10.70 -1.95 -9.89
C GLY A 36 -10.01 -2.38 -8.60
N LYS A 37 -9.48 -3.58 -8.55
CA LYS A 37 -8.80 -4.12 -7.37
C LYS A 37 -7.60 -3.27 -6.93
N THR A 38 -6.75 -2.87 -7.88
CA THR A 38 -5.59 -2.05 -7.58
C THR A 38 -6.00 -0.69 -7.06
N LEU A 39 -7.02 -0.07 -7.66
CA LEU A 39 -7.53 1.21 -7.20
C LEU A 39 -8.11 1.10 -5.78
N LEU A 40 -8.82 0.03 -5.48
CA LEU A 40 -9.32 -0.21 -4.13
C LEU A 40 -8.16 -0.29 -3.13
N LEU A 41 -7.11 -1.03 -3.48
CA LEU A 41 -5.96 -1.22 -2.62
C LEU A 41 -5.22 0.11 -2.38
N ILE A 42 -5.07 0.94 -3.42
CA ILE A 42 -4.49 2.28 -3.30
C ILE A 42 -5.29 3.13 -2.32
N ASN A 43 -6.61 3.09 -2.40
CA ASN A 43 -7.44 3.87 -1.51
C ASN A 43 -7.40 3.37 -0.07
N MET A 44 -7.26 2.07 0.13
CA MET A 44 -7.05 1.51 1.47
C MET A 44 -5.70 1.96 2.04
N LEU A 45 -4.65 1.94 1.22
CA LEU A 45 -3.33 2.43 1.62
C LEU A 45 -3.41 3.87 2.11
N LEU A 46 -4.04 4.75 1.32
CA LEU A 46 -4.16 6.16 1.66
C LEU A 46 -5.05 6.37 2.89
N TYR A 47 -6.11 5.59 3.02
CA TYR A 47 -6.97 5.65 4.21
C TYR A 47 -6.18 5.35 5.48
N TYR A 48 -5.42 4.26 5.49
CA TYR A 48 -4.58 3.92 6.63
C TYR A 48 -3.49 4.96 6.86
N GLY A 49 -2.87 5.46 5.79
CA GLY A 49 -1.83 6.49 5.90
C GLY A 49 -2.34 7.77 6.54
N ILE A 50 -3.53 8.18 6.18
CA ILE A 50 -4.13 9.42 6.70
C ILE A 50 -4.59 9.24 8.15
N ASN A 51 -5.19 8.09 8.47
CA ASN A 51 -5.83 7.87 9.78
C ASN A 51 -4.91 7.25 10.83
N LYS A 52 -3.72 6.80 10.46
CA LYS A 52 -2.73 6.22 11.37
C LYS A 52 -1.45 7.05 11.36
N PRO A 53 -1.41 8.18 12.11
CA PRO A 53 -0.24 9.05 12.10
C PRO A 53 1.05 8.32 12.50
N LYS A 54 2.17 8.73 11.90
CA LYS A 54 3.50 8.19 12.19
C LYS A 54 3.63 6.69 11.96
N SER A 55 2.76 6.12 11.14
CA SER A 55 2.87 4.72 10.75
C SER A 55 3.83 4.55 9.58
N THR A 56 4.26 3.32 9.36
CA THR A 56 5.09 2.95 8.23
C THR A 56 4.31 1.93 7.41
N LEU A 57 4.03 2.29 6.16
CA LEU A 57 3.28 1.46 5.24
C LEU A 57 4.18 0.95 4.13
N LEU A 58 3.88 -0.23 3.63
CA LEU A 58 4.62 -0.84 2.54
C LEU A 58 3.66 -1.23 1.43
N TRP A 59 3.95 -0.79 0.21
CA TRP A 59 3.29 -1.27 -0.99
C TRP A 59 4.25 -2.20 -1.73
N VAL A 60 3.80 -3.43 -2.00
CA VAL A 60 4.59 -4.40 -2.74
C VAL A 60 3.92 -4.71 -4.06
N SER A 61 4.67 -4.57 -5.15
CA SER A 61 4.27 -5.01 -6.48
C SER A 61 5.14 -6.20 -6.88
N PRO A 62 4.63 -7.16 -7.66
CA PRO A 62 5.47 -8.29 -8.09
C PRO A 62 6.61 -7.85 -9.00
N PHE A 63 6.38 -6.82 -9.83
CA PHE A 63 7.36 -6.32 -10.78
C PHE A 63 7.64 -4.84 -10.56
N TYR A 64 8.90 -4.45 -10.78
CA TYR A 64 9.35 -3.08 -10.57
C TYR A 64 8.53 -2.05 -11.36
N SER A 65 8.26 -2.34 -12.63
CA SER A 65 7.50 -1.44 -13.51
C SER A 65 6.08 -1.16 -12.99
N MET A 66 5.44 -2.14 -12.39
CA MET A 66 4.13 -1.97 -11.79
C MET A 66 4.16 -1.03 -10.58
N GLY A 67 5.18 -1.17 -9.75
CA GLY A 67 5.37 -0.31 -8.59
C GLY A 67 5.63 1.14 -8.97
N VAL A 68 6.42 1.37 -10.00
CA VAL A 68 6.68 2.73 -10.53
C VAL A 68 5.40 3.37 -11.02
N LYS A 69 4.58 2.62 -11.73
CA LYS A 69 3.30 3.11 -12.23
C LYS A 69 2.36 3.50 -11.10
N VAL A 70 2.22 2.64 -10.11
CA VAL A 70 1.35 2.90 -8.95
C VAL A 70 1.83 4.12 -8.18
N LEU A 71 3.13 4.24 -7.94
CA LEU A 71 3.72 5.40 -7.26
C LEU A 71 3.36 6.69 -8.00
N SER A 72 3.51 6.69 -9.32
CA SER A 72 3.19 7.86 -10.14
C SER A 72 1.71 8.22 -10.05
N GLU A 73 0.83 7.22 -10.12
CA GLU A 73 -0.62 7.43 -10.01
C GLU A 73 -1.00 8.01 -8.64
N ILE A 74 -0.40 7.51 -7.57
CA ILE A 74 -0.67 8.02 -6.23
C ILE A 74 -0.18 9.46 -6.08
N ILE A 75 1.03 9.77 -6.54
CA ILE A 75 1.57 11.13 -6.48
C ILE A 75 0.64 12.10 -7.23
N ASP A 76 0.23 11.75 -8.44
CA ASP A 76 -0.67 12.58 -9.24
C ASP A 76 -2.01 12.82 -8.52
N ALA A 77 -2.48 11.83 -7.79
CA ALA A 77 -3.77 11.92 -7.09
C ALA A 77 -3.72 12.80 -5.85
N ILE A 78 -2.57 12.87 -5.17
CA ILE A 78 -2.49 13.51 -3.84
C ILE A 78 -1.56 14.72 -3.77
N GLU A 79 -0.78 15.03 -4.80
CA GLU A 79 0.21 16.12 -4.72
C GLU A 79 -0.42 17.48 -4.42
N ASP A 80 -1.63 17.72 -4.93
CA ASP A 80 -2.34 18.98 -4.70
C ASP A 80 -3.31 18.96 -3.50
N SER A 81 -3.35 17.84 -2.78
CA SER A 81 -4.29 17.67 -1.67
C SER A 81 -3.83 18.33 -0.36
N GLY A 82 -2.56 18.68 -0.26
CA GLY A 82 -1.97 19.21 0.96
C GLY A 82 -1.58 18.15 2.00
N ILE A 83 -1.74 16.86 1.69
CA ILE A 83 -1.39 15.79 2.64
C ILE A 83 0.06 15.31 2.51
N VAL A 84 0.74 15.67 1.42
CA VAL A 84 2.11 15.22 1.15
C VAL A 84 3.11 16.21 1.71
N ASN A 85 4.03 15.72 2.54
CA ASN A 85 5.18 16.49 2.99
C ASN A 85 6.34 16.37 1.98
N GLU A 86 6.63 15.14 1.55
CA GLU A 86 7.70 14.88 0.59
C GLU A 86 7.37 13.64 -0.24
N ALA A 87 7.67 13.70 -1.54
CA ALA A 87 7.57 12.54 -2.43
C ALA A 87 8.93 12.32 -3.09
N ASN A 88 9.65 11.30 -2.65
CA ASN A 88 10.97 10.95 -3.19
C ASN A 88 10.81 9.84 -4.23
N LYS A 89 10.80 10.23 -5.50
CA LYS A 89 10.63 9.28 -6.61
C LYS A 89 11.84 8.37 -6.81
N SER A 90 13.01 8.85 -6.44
CA SER A 90 14.26 8.08 -6.56
C SER A 90 14.28 6.92 -5.57
N GLU A 91 13.99 7.19 -4.31
CA GLU A 91 13.94 6.18 -3.26
C GLU A 91 12.59 5.49 -3.14
N LYS A 92 11.57 6.02 -3.83
CA LYS A 92 10.20 5.51 -3.82
C LYS A 92 9.58 5.50 -2.43
N ILE A 93 9.63 6.67 -1.80
CA ILE A 93 9.07 6.91 -0.47
C ILE A 93 8.20 8.15 -0.53
N ILE A 94 6.98 8.06 -0.04
CA ILE A 94 6.11 9.22 0.19
C ILE A 94 6.00 9.44 1.68
N THR A 95 6.27 10.67 2.14
CA THR A 95 6.06 11.06 3.52
C THR A 95 4.88 12.00 3.60
N LEU A 96 3.91 11.67 4.42
CA LEU A 96 2.72 12.49 4.64
C LEU A 96 2.98 13.53 5.74
N ILE A 97 2.16 14.59 5.77
CA ILE A 97 2.31 15.65 6.77
C ILE A 97 2.07 15.18 8.20
N ASN A 98 1.36 14.06 8.39
CA ASN A 98 1.13 13.46 9.71
C ASN A 98 2.28 12.55 10.17
N GLY A 99 3.37 12.50 9.42
CA GLY A 99 4.55 11.69 9.74
C GLY A 99 4.52 10.26 9.21
N THR A 100 3.44 9.85 8.56
CA THR A 100 3.36 8.52 7.95
C THR A 100 4.28 8.42 6.75
N ARG A 101 4.99 7.30 6.62
CA ARG A 101 5.86 6.99 5.48
C ARG A 101 5.30 5.81 4.72
N ILE A 102 5.33 5.92 3.39
CA ILE A 102 4.85 4.88 2.50
C ILE A 102 6.01 4.47 1.60
N TYR A 103 6.45 3.22 1.73
CA TYR A 103 7.51 2.63 0.93
C TYR A 103 6.90 1.83 -0.22
N PHE A 104 7.47 2.00 -1.41
CA PHE A 104 7.08 1.24 -2.61
C PHE A 104 8.23 0.33 -2.99
N ARG A 105 8.01 -0.97 -2.94
CA ARG A 105 9.04 -1.97 -3.21
C ARG A 105 8.53 -3.03 -4.16
N SER A 106 9.45 -3.75 -4.80
CA SER A 106 9.15 -4.82 -5.74
C SER A 106 9.58 -6.17 -5.17
N ALA A 107 8.75 -7.18 -5.36
CA ALA A 107 9.10 -8.54 -4.98
C ALA A 107 10.23 -9.13 -5.83
N GLU A 108 10.55 -8.51 -6.98
CA GLU A 108 11.73 -8.87 -7.77
C GLU A 108 13.04 -8.56 -7.02
N LYS A 109 13.01 -7.62 -6.09
CA LYS A 109 14.17 -7.21 -5.29
C LYS A 109 13.84 -7.33 -3.81
N PRO A 110 13.67 -8.57 -3.31
CA PRO A 110 13.25 -8.77 -1.92
C PRO A 110 14.23 -8.23 -0.90
N GLU A 111 15.51 -8.08 -1.26
CA GLU A 111 16.52 -7.50 -0.39
C GLU A 111 16.22 -6.02 -0.04
N THR A 112 15.46 -5.32 -0.86
CA THR A 112 15.08 -3.93 -0.58
C THR A 112 13.95 -3.83 0.45
N ILE A 113 13.29 -4.94 0.74
CA ILE A 113 12.20 -5.02 1.72
C ILE A 113 12.75 -5.40 3.10
N ARG A 114 13.75 -6.26 3.13
CA ARG A 114 14.35 -6.73 4.38
C ARG A 114 14.91 -5.56 5.19
N GLY A 115 14.76 -5.66 6.50
CA GLY A 115 15.24 -4.63 7.41
C GLY A 115 14.25 -3.50 7.65
N LEU A 116 13.17 -3.41 6.89
CA LEU A 116 12.10 -2.46 7.19
C LEU A 116 11.28 -2.94 8.38
N SER A 117 10.70 -2.00 9.11
CA SER A 117 9.76 -2.28 10.18
C SER A 117 8.43 -1.65 9.80
N ILE A 118 7.46 -2.47 9.45
CA ILE A 118 6.23 -2.06 8.77
C ILE A 118 5.01 -2.30 9.65
N ASP A 119 4.12 -1.32 9.72
CA ASP A 119 2.84 -1.46 10.43
C ASP A 119 1.79 -2.16 9.58
N TYR A 120 1.69 -1.80 8.29
CA TYR A 120 0.73 -2.37 7.37
C TYR A 120 1.38 -2.57 6.01
N ALA A 121 1.16 -3.71 5.41
CA ALA A 121 1.64 -4.02 4.07
C ALA A 121 0.46 -4.24 3.12
N PHE A 122 0.60 -3.71 1.91
CA PHE A 122 -0.38 -3.82 0.84
C PHE A 122 0.29 -4.49 -0.35
N ILE A 123 -0.20 -5.65 -0.75
CA ILE A 123 0.43 -6.46 -1.79
C ILE A 123 -0.49 -6.52 -3.00
N ASP A 124 -0.06 -5.87 -4.08
CA ASP A 124 -0.78 -5.88 -5.35
C ASP A 124 -0.41 -7.13 -6.13
N GLU A 125 -1.38 -7.74 -6.80
CA GLU A 125 -1.19 -8.94 -7.59
C GLU A 125 -0.45 -10.03 -6.79
N ALA A 126 -0.96 -10.35 -5.61
CA ALA A 126 -0.30 -11.23 -4.65
C ALA A 126 -0.01 -12.63 -5.21
N GLN A 127 -0.81 -13.08 -6.18
CA GLN A 127 -0.60 -14.38 -6.82
C GLN A 127 0.71 -14.44 -7.60
N ASP A 128 1.26 -13.29 -8.00
CA ASP A 128 2.52 -13.19 -8.73
C ASP A 128 3.72 -12.98 -7.80
N VAL A 129 3.49 -12.88 -6.50
CA VAL A 129 4.54 -12.79 -5.48
C VAL A 129 4.83 -14.19 -4.98
N SER A 130 6.10 -14.61 -5.01
CA SER A 130 6.48 -15.94 -4.57
C SER A 130 6.27 -16.12 -3.06
N ASP A 131 5.99 -17.36 -2.65
CA ASP A 131 5.90 -17.68 -1.22
C ASP A 131 7.21 -17.39 -0.51
N ASP A 132 8.34 -17.57 -1.18
CA ASP A 132 9.65 -17.31 -0.63
C ASP A 132 9.85 -15.82 -0.33
N ALA A 133 9.48 -14.94 -1.29
CA ALA A 133 9.57 -13.50 -1.09
C ALA A 133 8.64 -13.06 0.05
N PHE A 134 7.43 -13.60 0.11
CA PHE A 134 6.50 -13.27 1.19
C PHE A 134 7.03 -13.70 2.55
N ASN A 135 7.42 -14.97 2.68
CA ASN A 135 7.81 -15.55 3.96
C ASN A 135 9.16 -15.06 4.47
N LYS A 136 10.12 -14.81 3.59
CA LYS A 136 11.48 -14.43 3.98
C LYS A 136 11.72 -12.93 4.02
N SER A 137 10.92 -12.13 3.31
CA SER A 137 11.16 -10.70 3.17
C SER A 137 10.01 -9.84 3.67
N ILE A 138 8.78 -10.12 3.27
CA ILE A 138 7.62 -9.29 3.62
C ILE A 138 7.15 -9.56 5.05
N LEU A 139 6.85 -10.81 5.37
CA LEU A 139 6.32 -11.18 6.68
C LEU A 139 7.21 -10.74 7.84
N PRO A 140 8.55 -10.91 7.78
CA PRO A 140 9.43 -10.47 8.88
C PRO A 140 9.35 -8.97 9.16
N THR A 141 9.06 -8.12 8.18
CA THR A 141 8.93 -6.67 8.40
C THR A 141 7.74 -6.34 9.30
N LEU A 142 6.65 -7.10 9.16
CA LEU A 142 5.45 -6.91 9.96
C LEU A 142 5.59 -7.42 11.38
N THR A 143 6.35 -8.50 11.57
CA THR A 143 6.55 -9.12 12.88
C THR A 143 7.67 -8.45 13.68
N ALA A 144 8.43 -7.53 13.07
CA ALA A 144 9.49 -6.79 13.73
C ALA A 144 8.96 -5.72 14.70
N LYS A 145 7.68 -5.45 14.65
CA LYS A 145 7.05 -4.45 15.53
C LYS A 145 6.24 -5.07 16.68
#